data_87e89f182469a31fe29bae873f785a23
#
_entry.id   87e89f182469a31fe29bae873f785a23
#
_cell.length_a   1.000
_cell.length_b   1.000
_cell.length_c   1.000
_cell.angle_alpha   90.00
_cell.angle_beta   90.00
_cell.angle_gamma   90.00
#
_symmetry.space_group_name_H-M   'P 1'
#
loop_
_entity.id
_entity.type
_entity.pdbx_description
1 polymer ?
#
loop_
_entity_poly.entity_id
_entity_poly.type
_entity_poly.pdbx_seq_one_letter_code
_entity_poly.pdbx_strand_id
1 'polypeptide(L)'
;RRFGLPEPKGILLLGVQGCGKSLCAKAVANLWQLPLLRFDMGRMFGSLVGSSEENVRRAIAVAESVAPAILWVDEIDKAFAGSQTSGAVDGGTTARVFGTFLTWLSEKTAPVFVVATANDITQLPPELLRKGRLDEIFFVDLPSREERLEIFQIHLQRRGREAARFKLDALADAAVDFSGAEIEEAINSALYDAFHAHQQLASEHIAGALTQTVPLARTMDAQISGLRAWAEGRARHASVPRGAA
;
A
#
# COMPACT_ATOMS: atom_id res chain seq x y z
N ARG A 1 5.07 -27.33 -7.76
CA ARG A 1 6.01 -28.23 -8.50
C ARG A 1 5.29 -29.41 -9.17
N ARG A 2 4.21 -29.97 -8.60
CA ARG A 2 3.45 -31.07 -9.23
C ARG A 2 2.82 -30.72 -10.59
N PHE A 3 2.49 -29.44 -10.82
CA PHE A 3 1.85 -28.96 -12.05
C PHE A 3 2.82 -28.24 -13.00
N GLY A 4 4.12 -28.20 -12.70
CA GLY A 4 5.10 -27.52 -13.54
C GLY A 4 4.94 -25.99 -13.57
N LEU A 5 4.20 -25.41 -12.62
CA LEU A 5 4.03 -23.96 -12.54
C LEU A 5 5.33 -23.29 -12.09
N PRO A 6 5.69 -22.15 -12.69
CA PRO A 6 6.82 -21.33 -12.23
C PRO A 6 6.56 -20.81 -10.82
N GLU A 7 7.64 -20.52 -10.08
CA GLU A 7 7.54 -19.88 -8.78
C GLU A 7 6.92 -18.47 -8.94
N PRO A 8 5.95 -18.11 -8.09
CA PRO A 8 5.33 -16.78 -8.16
C PRO A 8 6.35 -15.70 -7.86
N LYS A 9 6.27 -14.61 -8.58
CA LYS A 9 7.21 -13.48 -8.48
C LYS A 9 6.77 -12.44 -7.49
N GLY A 10 5.51 -12.05 -7.56
CA GLY A 10 4.94 -11.05 -6.66
C GLY A 10 3.80 -10.24 -7.28
N ILE A 11 3.34 -9.26 -6.53
CA ILE A 11 2.22 -8.39 -6.89
C ILE A 11 2.59 -6.92 -6.71
N LEU A 12 1.94 -6.05 -7.50
CA LEU A 12 1.94 -4.61 -7.29
C LEU A 12 0.57 -4.17 -6.76
N LEU A 13 0.57 -3.47 -5.64
CA LEU A 13 -0.60 -2.81 -5.10
C LEU A 13 -0.51 -1.32 -5.45
N LEU A 14 -1.28 -0.90 -6.43
CA LEU A 14 -1.39 0.49 -6.87
C LEU A 14 -2.70 1.08 -6.37
N GLY A 15 -2.73 2.32 -5.95
CA GLY A 15 -4.01 2.97 -5.65
C GLY A 15 -3.92 4.07 -4.59
N VAL A 16 -5.09 4.41 -4.03
CA VAL A 16 -5.27 5.55 -3.15
C VAL A 16 -4.45 5.41 -1.87
N GLN A 17 -3.84 6.51 -1.46
CA GLN A 17 -3.06 6.56 -0.22
C GLN A 17 -3.98 6.32 1.01
N GLY A 18 -3.44 5.64 2.03
CA GLY A 18 -4.20 5.37 3.26
C GLY A 18 -5.21 4.21 3.16
N CYS A 19 -5.32 3.52 2.02
CA CYS A 19 -6.27 2.42 1.80
C CYS A 19 -5.68 1.02 2.06
N GLY A 20 -4.65 0.90 2.90
CA GLY A 20 -4.20 -0.40 3.43
C GLY A 20 -3.19 -1.17 2.57
N LYS A 21 -2.64 -0.60 1.48
CA LYS A 21 -1.64 -1.29 0.63
C LYS A 21 -0.48 -1.88 1.41
N SER A 22 0.14 -1.10 2.28
CA SER A 22 1.28 -1.55 3.12
C SER A 22 0.86 -2.57 4.19
N LEU A 23 -0.41 -2.55 4.63
CA LEU A 23 -0.94 -3.55 5.55
C LEU A 23 -1.10 -4.92 4.87
N CYS A 24 -1.37 -4.93 3.55
CA CYS A 24 -1.51 -6.16 2.78
C CYS A 24 -0.23 -6.99 2.82
N ALA A 25 0.95 -6.39 2.68
CA ALA A 25 2.23 -7.12 2.78
C ALA A 25 2.38 -7.82 4.14
N LYS A 26 2.03 -7.14 5.23
CA LYS A 26 2.05 -7.70 6.60
C LYS A 26 1.01 -8.82 6.76
N ALA A 27 -0.19 -8.62 6.20
CA ALA A 27 -1.27 -9.62 6.26
C ALA A 27 -0.90 -10.89 5.50
N VAL A 28 -0.33 -10.78 4.30
CA VAL A 28 0.14 -11.93 3.50
C VAL A 28 1.26 -12.68 4.22
N ALA A 29 2.23 -11.97 4.80
CA ALA A 29 3.32 -12.58 5.55
C ALA A 29 2.79 -13.37 6.76
N ASN A 30 1.84 -12.80 7.50
CA ASN A 30 1.22 -13.47 8.63
C ASN A 30 0.37 -14.68 8.19
N LEU A 31 -0.42 -14.54 7.12
CA LEU A 31 -1.26 -15.61 6.59
C LEU A 31 -0.43 -16.81 6.10
N TRP A 32 0.67 -16.55 5.42
CA TRP A 32 1.55 -17.59 4.91
C TRP A 32 2.61 -18.06 5.92
N GLN A 33 2.69 -17.42 7.09
CA GLN A 33 3.69 -17.69 8.13
C GLN A 33 5.12 -17.60 7.59
N LEU A 34 5.37 -16.62 6.73
CA LEU A 34 6.67 -16.36 6.13
C LEU A 34 7.32 -15.09 6.73
N PRO A 35 8.66 -15.05 6.81
CA PRO A 35 9.38 -13.85 7.21
C PRO A 35 9.09 -12.70 6.25
N LEU A 36 8.88 -11.49 6.81
CA LEU A 36 8.66 -10.26 6.08
C LEU A 36 9.92 -9.41 6.13
N LEU A 37 10.49 -9.15 4.97
CA LEU A 37 11.62 -8.25 4.81
C LEU A 37 11.14 -6.95 4.19
N ARG A 38 11.39 -5.81 4.84
CA ARG A 38 11.08 -4.50 4.27
C ARG A 38 12.27 -3.97 3.49
N PHE A 39 12.05 -3.70 2.23
CA PHE A 39 13.01 -3.11 1.32
C PHE A 39 12.68 -1.64 1.10
N ASP A 40 13.50 -0.74 1.65
CA ASP A 40 13.32 0.70 1.56
C ASP A 40 14.14 1.24 0.37
N MET A 41 13.47 1.39 -0.76
CA MET A 41 14.08 1.92 -1.99
C MET A 41 14.64 3.33 -1.79
N GLY A 42 13.95 4.19 -1.05
CA GLY A 42 14.39 5.58 -0.82
C GLY A 42 15.75 5.67 -0.12
N ARG A 43 16.00 4.79 0.85
CA ARG A 43 17.31 4.72 1.54
C ARG A 43 18.44 4.20 0.65
N MET A 44 18.11 3.37 -0.34
CA MET A 44 19.11 2.82 -1.25
C MET A 44 19.65 3.87 -2.22
N PHE A 45 18.84 4.88 -2.57
CA PHE A 45 19.24 5.98 -3.46
C PHE A 45 19.91 7.16 -2.75
N GLY A 46 19.72 7.29 -1.43
CA GLY A 46 20.30 8.39 -0.62
C GLY A 46 21.77 8.22 -0.26
N SER A 47 22.40 7.11 -0.61
CA SER A 47 23.82 6.85 -0.33
C SER A 47 24.71 7.27 -1.51
N LEU A 48 25.96 7.63 -1.22
CA LEU A 48 26.99 8.07 -2.19
C LEU A 48 26.99 7.23 -3.48
N VAL A 49 27.16 7.91 -4.60
CA VAL A 49 27.24 7.33 -5.95
C VAL A 49 28.24 6.15 -5.96
N GLY A 50 27.76 4.96 -6.35
CA GLY A 50 28.56 3.72 -6.39
C GLY A 50 28.18 2.67 -5.34
N SER A 51 27.68 3.07 -4.15
CA SER A 51 27.26 2.13 -3.11
C SER A 51 25.82 1.62 -3.27
N SER A 52 25.01 2.35 -4.03
CA SER A 52 23.55 2.07 -4.16
C SER A 52 23.26 0.73 -4.85
N GLU A 53 23.98 0.42 -5.93
CA GLU A 53 23.82 -0.86 -6.65
C GLU A 53 24.29 -2.05 -5.80
N GLU A 54 25.40 -1.91 -5.10
CA GLU A 54 25.91 -2.93 -4.18
C GLU A 54 24.94 -3.17 -3.02
N ASN A 55 24.34 -2.11 -2.47
CA ASN A 55 23.34 -2.21 -1.42
C ASN A 55 22.10 -2.99 -1.89
N VAL A 56 21.62 -2.76 -3.10
CA VAL A 56 20.52 -3.52 -3.68
C VAL A 56 20.89 -4.99 -3.85
N ARG A 57 22.08 -5.29 -4.41
CA ARG A 57 22.56 -6.68 -4.54
C ARG A 57 22.68 -7.37 -3.19
N ARG A 58 23.18 -6.67 -2.16
CA ARG A 58 23.27 -7.21 -0.80
C ARG A 58 21.90 -7.46 -0.19
N ALA A 59 20.94 -6.54 -0.35
CA ALA A 59 19.58 -6.72 0.14
C ALA A 59 18.86 -7.89 -0.55
N ILE A 60 19.06 -8.06 -1.85
CA ILE A 60 18.57 -9.22 -2.61
C ILE A 60 19.19 -10.51 -2.07
N ALA A 61 20.49 -10.56 -1.87
CA ALA A 61 21.18 -11.74 -1.32
C ALA A 61 20.67 -12.11 0.07
N VAL A 62 20.37 -11.12 0.92
CA VAL A 62 19.74 -11.35 2.23
C VAL A 62 18.34 -11.95 2.04
N ALA A 63 17.52 -11.41 1.13
CA ALA A 63 16.18 -11.93 0.89
C ALA A 63 16.21 -13.39 0.40
N GLU A 64 17.14 -13.73 -0.47
CA GLU A 64 17.31 -15.10 -0.98
C GLU A 64 17.84 -16.05 0.10
N SER A 65 18.70 -15.58 1.00
CA SER A 65 19.27 -16.40 2.07
C SER A 65 18.25 -16.84 3.12
N VAL A 66 17.17 -16.09 3.29
CA VAL A 66 16.08 -16.39 4.24
C VAL A 66 14.84 -16.96 3.56
N ALA A 67 14.91 -17.22 2.25
CA ALA A 67 13.79 -17.76 1.50
C ALA A 67 13.35 -19.16 2.05
N PRO A 68 12.04 -19.47 2.07
CA PRO A 68 10.93 -18.70 1.49
C PRO A 68 10.56 -17.46 2.32
N ALA A 69 10.40 -16.31 1.67
CA ALA A 69 10.18 -15.02 2.34
C ALA A 69 9.30 -14.09 1.51
N ILE A 70 8.74 -13.08 2.17
CA ILE A 70 8.08 -11.96 1.52
C ILE A 70 9.00 -10.74 1.54
N LEU A 71 9.24 -10.16 0.37
CA LEU A 71 9.95 -8.91 0.20
C LEU A 71 8.95 -7.78 -0.05
N TRP A 72 8.77 -6.93 0.95
CA TRP A 72 7.89 -5.77 0.86
C TRP A 72 8.67 -4.55 0.39
N VAL A 73 8.33 -4.06 -0.79
CA VAL A 73 8.89 -2.85 -1.40
C VAL A 73 7.84 -1.74 -1.29
N ASP A 74 7.99 -0.89 -0.28
CA ASP A 74 7.02 0.16 0.02
C ASP A 74 7.27 1.41 -0.81
N GLU A 75 6.19 2.02 -1.34
CA GLU A 75 6.22 3.28 -2.07
C GLU A 75 7.29 3.32 -3.17
N ILE A 76 7.29 2.30 -4.02
CA ILE A 76 8.30 2.14 -5.08
C ILE A 76 8.34 3.34 -6.05
N ASP A 77 7.23 4.04 -6.23
CA ASP A 77 7.09 5.26 -7.03
C ASP A 77 7.95 6.42 -6.49
N LYS A 78 8.10 6.55 -5.16
CA LYS A 78 8.92 7.60 -4.55
C LYS A 78 10.40 7.49 -4.92
N ALA A 79 10.88 6.28 -5.20
CA ALA A 79 12.24 6.06 -5.65
C ALA A 79 12.56 6.75 -7.00
N PHE A 80 11.52 7.06 -7.79
CA PHE A 80 11.63 7.69 -9.12
C PHE A 80 11.29 9.18 -9.13
N ALA A 81 10.53 9.67 -8.14
CA ALA A 81 10.12 11.07 -8.07
C ALA A 81 11.30 12.04 -8.07
N GLY A 82 12.43 11.67 -7.47
CA GLY A 82 13.66 12.47 -7.44
C GLY A 82 14.46 12.47 -8.75
N SER A 83 14.30 11.47 -9.61
CA SER A 83 15.11 11.33 -10.83
C SER A 83 14.64 12.24 -11.97
N GLN A 84 13.43 12.75 -11.92
CA GLN A 84 12.88 13.67 -12.94
C GLN A 84 13.26 15.13 -12.70
N THR A 85 13.63 15.50 -11.45
CA THR A 85 13.92 16.89 -11.05
C THR A 85 15.40 17.19 -10.83
N SER A 86 16.23 16.18 -10.56
CA SER A 86 17.68 16.31 -10.43
C SER A 86 18.35 16.03 -11.75
N GLY A 87 19.19 16.97 -12.21
CA GLY A 87 19.88 16.92 -13.52
C GLY A 87 20.62 15.60 -13.79
N ALA A 88 21.00 15.37 -15.02
CA ALA A 88 21.46 14.13 -15.69
C ALA A 88 22.39 13.15 -14.91
N VAL A 89 22.96 13.53 -13.78
CA VAL A 89 23.93 12.72 -13.03
C VAL A 89 23.22 11.71 -12.11
N ASP A 90 22.11 12.09 -11.45
CA ASP A 90 21.38 11.21 -10.52
C ASP A 90 20.42 10.25 -11.22
N GLY A 91 19.86 10.65 -12.38
CA GLY A 91 18.95 9.81 -13.16
C GLY A 91 19.58 8.52 -13.68
N GLY A 92 20.87 8.55 -14.02
CA GLY A 92 21.61 7.37 -14.50
C GLY A 92 21.86 6.33 -13.40
N THR A 93 22.08 6.77 -12.17
CA THR A 93 22.30 5.88 -11.02
C THR A 93 21.00 5.19 -10.61
N THR A 94 19.91 5.93 -10.51
CA THR A 94 18.58 5.40 -10.21
C THR A 94 18.15 4.36 -11.23
N ALA A 95 18.33 4.63 -12.52
CA ALA A 95 17.99 3.70 -13.59
C ALA A 95 18.79 2.38 -13.51
N ARG A 96 20.10 2.43 -13.18
CA ARG A 96 20.94 1.23 -13.02
C ARG A 96 20.54 0.39 -11.81
N VAL A 97 20.37 1.03 -10.67
CA VAL A 97 19.94 0.37 -9.42
C VAL A 97 18.62 -0.35 -9.63
N PHE A 98 17.66 0.34 -10.25
CA PHE A 98 16.37 -0.26 -10.55
C PHE A 98 16.46 -1.36 -11.62
N GLY A 99 17.30 -1.17 -12.65
CA GLY A 99 17.60 -2.21 -13.63
C GLY A 99 18.08 -3.50 -12.98
N THR A 100 18.97 -3.41 -11.98
CA THR A 100 19.45 -4.56 -11.19
C THR A 100 18.29 -5.25 -10.48
N PHE A 101 17.40 -4.51 -9.82
CA PHE A 101 16.22 -5.07 -9.15
C PHE A 101 15.26 -5.72 -10.15
N LEU A 102 14.97 -5.08 -11.29
CA LEU A 102 14.08 -5.63 -12.31
C LEU A 102 14.63 -6.90 -12.97
N THR A 103 15.94 -6.93 -13.22
CA THR A 103 16.61 -8.12 -13.76
C THR A 103 16.49 -9.27 -12.79
N TRP A 104 16.81 -9.03 -11.51
CA TRP A 104 16.62 -10.04 -10.47
C TRP A 104 15.17 -10.53 -10.42
N LEU A 105 14.19 -9.61 -10.41
CA LEU A 105 12.77 -9.96 -10.32
C LEU A 105 12.32 -10.85 -11.49
N SER A 106 12.88 -10.64 -12.69
CA SER A 106 12.57 -11.46 -13.87
C SER A 106 13.25 -12.83 -13.84
N GLU A 107 14.47 -12.93 -13.29
CA GLU A 107 15.33 -14.12 -13.35
C GLU A 107 15.33 -14.95 -12.07
N LYS A 108 14.85 -14.40 -10.94
CA LYS A 108 14.87 -15.08 -9.64
C LYS A 108 14.25 -16.47 -9.70
N THR A 109 14.92 -17.44 -9.07
CA THR A 109 14.46 -18.80 -8.84
C THR A 109 14.20 -19.08 -7.36
N ALA A 110 14.74 -18.21 -6.48
CA ALA A 110 14.49 -18.33 -5.04
C ALA A 110 13.01 -18.00 -4.73
N PRO A 111 12.37 -18.72 -3.79
CA PRO A 111 10.98 -18.50 -3.41
C PRO A 111 10.82 -17.25 -2.54
N VAL A 112 11.14 -16.09 -3.10
CA VAL A 112 10.92 -14.76 -2.54
C VAL A 112 9.73 -14.14 -3.24
N PHE A 113 8.62 -13.92 -2.52
CA PHE A 113 7.43 -13.29 -3.07
C PHE A 113 7.49 -11.77 -2.83
N VAL A 114 7.42 -10.99 -3.91
CA VAL A 114 7.50 -9.52 -3.83
C VAL A 114 6.10 -8.91 -3.67
N VAL A 115 5.92 -8.05 -2.67
CA VAL A 115 4.74 -7.20 -2.53
C VAL A 115 5.21 -5.75 -2.65
N ALA A 116 5.01 -5.17 -3.82
CA ALA A 116 5.33 -3.76 -4.07
C ALA A 116 4.09 -2.90 -3.88
N THR A 117 4.26 -1.68 -3.34
CA THR A 117 3.19 -0.68 -3.23
C THR A 117 3.55 0.59 -3.98
N ALA A 118 2.56 1.24 -4.59
CA ALA A 118 2.72 2.53 -5.26
C ALA A 118 1.45 3.38 -5.11
N ASN A 119 1.63 4.70 -5.09
CA ASN A 119 0.53 5.68 -5.04
C ASN A 119 0.37 6.42 -6.37
N ASP A 120 1.44 6.50 -7.17
CA ASP A 120 1.45 7.23 -8.43
C ASP A 120 2.03 6.36 -9.56
N ILE A 121 1.18 6.02 -10.51
CA ILE A 121 1.56 5.21 -11.67
C ILE A 121 2.46 5.97 -12.64
N THR A 122 2.36 7.29 -12.70
CA THR A 122 3.12 8.12 -13.63
C THR A 122 4.60 8.15 -13.32
N GLN A 123 4.95 7.86 -12.06
CA GLN A 123 6.33 7.77 -11.59
C GLN A 123 6.96 6.39 -11.85
N LEU A 124 6.15 5.37 -12.12
CA LEU A 124 6.67 4.02 -12.31
C LEU A 124 7.24 3.82 -13.72
N PRO A 125 8.44 3.21 -13.85
CA PRO A 125 8.97 2.88 -15.14
C PRO A 125 8.11 1.82 -15.85
N PRO A 126 7.82 1.99 -17.15
CA PRO A 126 6.99 1.06 -17.92
C PRO A 126 7.49 -0.39 -17.86
N GLU A 127 8.79 -0.56 -17.63
CA GLU A 127 9.43 -1.86 -17.51
C GLU A 127 8.88 -2.67 -16.36
N LEU A 128 8.55 -2.06 -15.21
CA LEU A 128 7.97 -2.75 -14.04
C LEU A 128 6.61 -3.38 -14.37
N LEU A 129 5.84 -2.72 -15.23
CA LEU A 129 4.48 -3.09 -15.59
C LEU A 129 4.42 -4.18 -16.68
N ARG A 130 5.58 -4.58 -17.25
CA ARG A 130 5.63 -5.64 -18.26
C ARG A 130 5.38 -7.00 -17.63
N LYS A 131 4.62 -7.84 -18.35
CA LYS A 131 4.40 -9.24 -18.00
C LYS A 131 5.73 -9.97 -17.76
N GLY A 132 5.76 -10.87 -16.78
CA GLY A 132 6.93 -11.68 -16.43
C GLY A 132 7.83 -11.10 -15.35
N ARG A 133 7.49 -9.93 -14.77
CA ARG A 133 8.19 -9.33 -13.62
C ARG A 133 7.37 -9.44 -12.35
N LEU A 134 6.15 -8.95 -12.36
CA LEU A 134 5.14 -9.20 -11.34
C LEU A 134 4.01 -10.02 -11.96
N ASP A 135 3.38 -10.86 -11.17
CA ASP A 135 2.34 -11.78 -11.64
C ASP A 135 1.04 -11.03 -11.87
N GLU A 136 0.74 -10.04 -11.01
CA GLU A 136 -0.52 -9.30 -11.08
C GLU A 136 -0.36 -7.87 -10.51
N ILE A 137 -1.21 -6.97 -11.02
CA ILE A 137 -1.35 -5.60 -10.51
C ILE A 137 -2.75 -5.49 -9.93
N PHE A 138 -2.83 -5.09 -8.65
CA PHE A 138 -4.09 -4.83 -7.99
C PHE A 138 -4.27 -3.33 -7.79
N PHE A 139 -5.45 -2.83 -8.14
CA PHE A 139 -5.85 -1.47 -7.84
C PHE A 139 -6.63 -1.44 -6.52
N VAL A 140 -6.13 -0.67 -5.57
CA VAL A 140 -6.73 -0.45 -4.26
C VAL A 140 -7.38 0.92 -4.25
N ASP A 141 -8.70 0.95 -4.33
CA ASP A 141 -9.51 2.17 -4.30
C ASP A 141 -9.86 2.58 -2.87
N LEU A 142 -10.64 3.64 -2.73
CA LEU A 142 -11.29 4.01 -1.47
C LEU A 142 -12.20 2.87 -0.98
N PRO A 143 -12.33 2.70 0.34
CA PRO A 143 -13.12 1.60 0.88
C PRO A 143 -14.61 1.75 0.56
N SER A 144 -15.24 0.63 0.18
CA SER A 144 -16.69 0.52 0.04
C SER A 144 -17.39 0.78 1.38
N ARG A 145 -18.72 0.91 1.36
CA ARG A 145 -19.49 1.08 2.59
C ARG A 145 -19.25 -0.07 3.57
N GLU A 146 -19.25 -1.30 3.09
CA GLU A 146 -19.03 -2.52 3.87
C GLU A 146 -17.63 -2.54 4.45
N GLU A 147 -16.63 -2.18 3.67
CA GLU A 147 -15.24 -2.09 4.14
C GLU A 147 -15.08 -0.98 5.18
N ARG A 148 -15.75 0.18 5.02
CA ARG A 148 -15.74 1.22 6.06
C ARG A 148 -16.33 0.75 7.38
N LEU A 149 -17.41 -0.04 7.34
CA LEU A 149 -17.95 -0.68 8.55
C LEU A 149 -16.91 -1.57 9.24
N GLU A 150 -16.24 -2.43 8.48
CA GLU A 150 -15.18 -3.30 9.00
C GLU A 150 -13.99 -2.49 9.55
N ILE A 151 -13.60 -1.40 8.88
CA ILE A 151 -12.52 -0.51 9.33
C ILE A 151 -12.87 0.13 10.67
N PHE A 152 -14.08 0.70 10.83
CA PHE A 152 -14.53 1.23 12.13
C PHE A 152 -14.51 0.16 13.21
N GLN A 153 -15.04 -1.02 12.92
CA GLN A 153 -15.06 -2.14 13.88
C GLN A 153 -13.65 -2.53 14.33
N ILE A 154 -12.71 -2.70 13.39
CA ILE A 154 -11.32 -3.06 13.68
C ILE A 154 -10.64 -2.01 14.54
N HIS A 155 -10.77 -0.73 14.19
CA HIS A 155 -10.08 0.34 14.90
C HIS A 155 -10.67 0.62 16.30
N LEU A 156 -11.98 0.47 16.48
CA LEU A 156 -12.63 0.54 17.79
C LEU A 156 -12.19 -0.62 18.70
N GLN A 157 -12.19 -1.86 18.16
CA GLN A 157 -11.76 -3.05 18.92
C GLN A 157 -10.29 -2.95 19.33
N ARG A 158 -9.39 -2.48 18.46
CA ARG A 158 -7.97 -2.26 18.78
C ARG A 158 -7.77 -1.29 19.95
N ARG A 159 -8.72 -0.39 20.17
CA ARG A 159 -8.72 0.60 21.27
C ARG A 159 -9.53 0.12 22.49
N GLY A 160 -9.88 -1.17 22.56
CA GLY A 160 -10.62 -1.77 23.64
C GLY A 160 -12.08 -1.27 23.72
N ARG A 161 -12.66 -0.82 22.60
CA ARG A 161 -14.05 -0.37 22.54
C ARG A 161 -14.91 -1.44 21.88
N GLU A 162 -16.06 -1.72 22.50
CA GLU A 162 -17.06 -2.64 21.95
C GLU A 162 -17.75 -1.96 20.75
N ALA A 163 -17.51 -2.46 19.54
CA ALA A 163 -18.05 -1.90 18.32
C ALA A 163 -19.59 -1.85 18.30
N ALA A 164 -20.26 -2.80 18.97
CA ALA A 164 -21.72 -2.84 19.08
C ALA A 164 -22.36 -1.64 19.82
N ARG A 165 -21.55 -0.87 20.57
CA ARG A 165 -22.03 0.36 21.24
C ARG A 165 -22.09 1.56 20.31
N PHE A 166 -21.60 1.44 19.08
CA PHE A 166 -21.51 2.54 18.12
C PHE A 166 -22.49 2.33 16.96
N LYS A 167 -23.00 3.44 16.45
CA LYS A 167 -23.89 3.48 15.26
C LYS A 167 -23.06 3.34 13.99
N LEU A 168 -22.44 2.15 13.78
CA LEU A 168 -21.46 1.92 12.72
C LEU A 168 -22.00 2.22 11.33
N ASP A 169 -23.27 1.90 11.05
CA ASP A 169 -23.91 2.21 9.76
C ASP A 169 -23.91 3.72 9.48
N ALA A 170 -24.32 4.52 10.45
CA ALA A 170 -24.34 5.97 10.31
C ALA A 170 -22.93 6.55 10.17
N LEU A 171 -21.94 6.00 10.87
CA LEU A 171 -20.54 6.41 10.76
C LEU A 171 -19.96 6.05 9.40
N ALA A 172 -20.26 4.85 8.88
CA ALA A 172 -19.83 4.44 7.54
C ALA A 172 -20.46 5.31 6.44
N ASP A 173 -21.72 5.70 6.60
CA ASP A 173 -22.41 6.60 5.66
C ASP A 173 -21.84 8.04 5.75
N ALA A 174 -21.44 8.50 6.92
CA ALA A 174 -20.80 9.80 7.12
C ALA A 174 -19.35 9.83 6.59
N ALA A 175 -18.67 8.69 6.51
CA ALA A 175 -17.28 8.56 6.06
C ALA A 175 -17.13 8.29 4.55
N VAL A 176 -18.08 8.71 3.72
CA VAL A 176 -17.95 8.66 2.25
C VAL A 176 -16.70 9.44 1.84
N ASP A 177 -15.93 8.92 0.90
CA ASP A 177 -14.65 9.44 0.42
C ASP A 177 -13.47 9.36 1.41
N PHE A 178 -13.66 8.81 2.61
CA PHE A 178 -12.57 8.62 3.56
C PHE A 178 -11.76 7.36 3.26
N SER A 179 -10.44 7.48 3.30
CA SER A 179 -9.53 6.33 3.35
C SER A 179 -9.55 5.65 4.72
N GLY A 180 -9.02 4.43 4.80
CA GLY A 180 -8.91 3.72 6.09
C GLY A 180 -8.06 4.45 7.12
N ALA A 181 -6.99 5.14 6.69
CA ALA A 181 -6.15 5.94 7.57
C ALA A 181 -6.88 7.16 8.12
N GLU A 182 -7.70 7.82 7.31
CA GLU A 182 -8.50 8.97 7.76
C GLU A 182 -9.61 8.55 8.72
N ILE A 183 -10.23 7.39 8.52
CA ILE A 183 -11.18 6.81 9.49
C ILE A 183 -10.48 6.54 10.83
N GLU A 184 -9.28 5.98 10.80
CA GLU A 184 -8.47 5.77 12.01
C GLU A 184 -8.18 7.08 12.73
N GLU A 185 -7.80 8.12 11.98
CA GLU A 185 -7.49 9.44 12.53
C GLU A 185 -8.74 10.13 13.12
N ALA A 186 -9.89 10.00 12.46
CA ALA A 186 -11.15 10.50 13.00
C ALA A 186 -11.53 9.85 14.35
N ILE A 187 -11.27 8.53 14.49
CA ILE A 187 -11.46 7.84 15.77
C ILE A 187 -10.48 8.36 16.83
N ASN A 188 -9.22 8.62 16.46
CA ASN A 188 -8.21 9.17 17.36
C ASN A 188 -8.60 10.56 17.84
N SER A 189 -8.99 11.46 16.92
CA SER A 189 -9.46 12.81 17.26
C SER A 189 -10.65 12.76 18.19
N ALA A 190 -11.64 11.92 17.89
CA ALA A 190 -12.82 11.73 18.75
C ALA A 190 -12.47 11.22 20.16
N LEU A 191 -11.42 10.39 20.31
CA LEU A 191 -10.92 9.94 21.60
C LEU A 191 -10.32 11.10 22.41
N TYR A 192 -9.59 12.00 21.77
CA TYR A 192 -9.04 13.20 22.42
C TYR A 192 -10.18 14.14 22.86
N ASP A 193 -11.18 14.37 22.02
CA ASP A 193 -12.33 15.21 22.35
C ASP A 193 -13.13 14.66 23.53
N ALA A 194 -13.42 13.36 23.52
CA ALA A 194 -14.10 12.67 24.62
C ALA A 194 -13.29 12.76 25.93
N PHE A 195 -11.98 12.59 25.84
CA PHE A 195 -11.07 12.71 27.00
C PHE A 195 -11.08 14.12 27.57
N HIS A 196 -10.97 15.16 26.74
CA HIS A 196 -11.06 16.55 27.18
C HIS A 196 -12.41 16.91 27.81
N ALA A 197 -13.48 16.35 27.29
CA ALA A 197 -14.83 16.52 27.84
C ALA A 197 -15.10 15.65 29.09
N HIS A 198 -14.14 14.85 29.56
CA HIS A 198 -14.32 13.85 30.63
C HIS A 198 -15.48 12.89 30.36
N GLN A 199 -15.68 12.51 29.10
CA GLN A 199 -16.76 11.62 28.67
C GLN A 199 -16.19 10.31 28.09
N GLN A 200 -17.05 9.31 28.00
CA GLN A 200 -16.73 8.11 27.23
C GLN A 200 -16.90 8.41 25.74
N LEU A 201 -16.04 7.77 24.92
CA LEU A 201 -16.18 7.84 23.47
C LEU A 201 -17.58 7.38 23.04
N ALA A 202 -18.25 8.20 22.25
CA ALA A 202 -19.57 7.94 21.68
C ALA A 202 -19.55 8.17 20.16
N SER A 203 -20.58 7.70 19.45
CA SER A 203 -20.71 7.86 18.00
C SER A 203 -20.72 9.33 17.57
N GLU A 204 -21.28 10.20 18.39
CA GLU A 204 -21.39 11.63 18.16
C GLU A 204 -20.02 12.33 18.10
N HIS A 205 -19.06 11.91 18.93
CA HIS A 205 -17.68 12.42 18.88
C HIS A 205 -17.00 12.04 17.54
N ILE A 206 -17.18 10.78 17.09
CA ILE A 206 -16.60 10.32 15.82
C ILE A 206 -17.26 11.04 14.65
N ALA A 207 -18.58 11.19 14.65
CA ALA A 207 -19.32 11.92 13.61
C ALA A 207 -18.89 13.39 13.55
N GLY A 208 -18.64 14.03 14.70
CA GLY A 208 -18.09 15.37 14.79
C GLY A 208 -16.70 15.47 14.13
N ALA A 209 -15.80 14.56 14.44
CA ALA A 209 -14.46 14.50 13.86
C ALA A 209 -14.51 14.30 12.33
N LEU A 210 -15.38 13.41 11.84
CA LEU A 210 -15.59 13.20 10.40
C LEU A 210 -16.07 14.46 9.71
N THR A 211 -17.00 15.20 10.32
CA THR A 211 -17.56 16.45 9.74
C THR A 211 -16.51 17.56 9.66
N GLN A 212 -15.57 17.60 10.60
CA GLN A 212 -14.49 18.61 10.63
C GLN A 212 -13.33 18.28 9.68
N THR A 213 -13.26 17.04 9.17
CA THR A 213 -12.19 16.60 8.30
C THR A 213 -12.62 16.66 6.84
N VAL A 214 -11.79 17.29 5.99
CA VAL A 214 -11.96 17.21 4.53
C VAL A 214 -11.19 16.00 4.02
N PRO A 215 -11.87 14.99 3.44
CA PRO A 215 -11.19 13.80 2.93
C PRO A 215 -10.18 14.14 1.83
N LEU A 216 -9.02 13.47 1.84
CA LEU A 216 -7.97 13.62 0.83
C LEU A 216 -8.51 13.34 -0.58
N ALA A 217 -9.47 12.43 -0.69
CA ALA A 217 -10.11 12.09 -1.95
C ALA A 217 -10.77 13.30 -2.64
N ARG A 218 -11.27 14.28 -1.88
CA ARG A 218 -11.85 15.50 -2.45
C ARG A 218 -10.78 16.50 -2.90
N THR A 219 -9.67 16.59 -2.19
CA THR A 219 -8.57 17.49 -2.54
C THR A 219 -7.70 16.95 -3.67
N MET A 220 -7.69 15.62 -3.87
CA MET A 220 -6.92 14.91 -4.90
C MET A 220 -7.80 14.22 -5.94
N ASP A 221 -9.01 14.71 -6.16
CA ASP A 221 -10.00 14.07 -7.04
C ASP A 221 -9.47 13.81 -8.45
N ALA A 222 -8.80 14.77 -9.05
CA ALA A 222 -8.22 14.62 -10.40
C ALA A 222 -7.18 13.48 -10.45
N GLN A 223 -6.34 13.34 -9.42
CA GLN A 223 -5.32 12.29 -9.35
C GLN A 223 -5.97 10.91 -9.15
N ILE A 224 -6.95 10.80 -8.26
CA ILE A 224 -7.67 9.55 -8.02
C ILE A 224 -8.46 9.11 -9.25
N SER A 225 -9.15 10.05 -9.91
CA SER A 225 -9.86 9.80 -11.17
C SER A 225 -8.91 9.34 -12.28
N GLY A 226 -7.72 9.93 -12.38
CA GLY A 226 -6.66 9.50 -13.29
C GLY A 226 -6.16 8.08 -13.00
N LEU A 227 -5.97 7.72 -11.72
CA LEU A 227 -5.59 6.37 -11.31
C LEU A 227 -6.67 5.34 -11.65
N ARG A 228 -7.95 5.66 -11.40
CA ARG A 228 -9.09 4.80 -11.76
C ARG A 228 -9.14 4.55 -13.26
N ALA A 229 -9.06 5.61 -14.07
CA ALA A 229 -9.05 5.51 -15.53
C ALA A 229 -7.85 4.70 -16.06
N TRP A 230 -6.68 4.84 -15.43
CA TRP A 230 -5.53 4.02 -15.79
C TRP A 230 -5.72 2.54 -15.43
N ALA A 231 -6.30 2.26 -14.26
CA ALA A 231 -6.50 0.89 -13.76
C ALA A 231 -7.51 0.10 -14.59
N GLU A 232 -8.45 0.79 -15.24
CA GLU A 232 -9.48 0.17 -16.06
C GLU A 232 -8.84 -0.64 -17.22
N GLY A 233 -9.11 -1.94 -17.24
CA GLY A 233 -8.55 -2.89 -18.21
C GLY A 233 -7.05 -3.21 -18.05
N ARG A 234 -6.36 -2.68 -17.02
CA ARG A 234 -4.92 -2.89 -16.78
C ARG A 234 -4.61 -3.51 -15.41
N ALA A 235 -5.47 -3.31 -14.43
CA ALA A 235 -5.29 -3.83 -13.08
C ALA A 235 -6.56 -4.55 -12.61
N ARG A 236 -6.41 -5.49 -11.69
CA ARG A 236 -7.55 -6.09 -10.99
C ARG A 236 -7.94 -5.21 -9.82
N HIS A 237 -9.22 -5.03 -9.58
CA HIS A 237 -9.67 -4.41 -8.33
C HIS A 237 -9.31 -5.30 -7.15
N ALA A 238 -8.72 -4.72 -6.10
CA ALA A 238 -8.38 -5.44 -4.88
C ALA A 238 -9.63 -5.82 -4.09
N SER A 239 -10.66 -4.96 -4.15
CA SER A 239 -11.98 -5.20 -3.56
C SER A 239 -12.96 -5.60 -4.66
N VAL A 240 -13.63 -6.74 -4.49
CA VAL A 240 -14.72 -7.15 -5.37
C VAL A 240 -16.02 -6.69 -4.69
N PRO A 241 -16.87 -5.91 -5.37
CA PRO A 241 -18.20 -5.59 -4.84
C PRO A 241 -18.93 -6.89 -4.52
N ARG A 242 -19.33 -7.10 -3.25
CA ARG A 242 -20.17 -8.24 -2.87
C ARG A 242 -21.51 -8.09 -3.58
N GLY A 243 -21.67 -8.73 -4.75
CA GLY A 243 -22.87 -8.66 -5.58
C GLY A 243 -22.63 -8.84 -7.07
N ALA A 244 -21.36 -8.97 -7.50
CA ALA A 244 -20.96 -9.26 -8.88
C ALA A 244 -20.41 -10.69 -9.00
N ALA A 245 -21.18 -11.69 -8.52
CA ALA A 245 -20.94 -13.11 -8.73
C ALA A 245 -22.15 -13.72 -9.38
#